data_f2e72a7ed8cac04e39dcde75926089e2
#
_entry.id   f2e72a7ed8cac04e39dcde75926089e2
#
_cell.length_a   1.000
_cell.length_b   1.000
_cell.length_c   1.000
_cell.angle_alpha   90.00
_cell.angle_beta   90.00
_cell.angle_gamma   90.00
#
_symmetry.space_group_name_H-M   'P 1'
#
loop_
_entity.id
_entity.type
_entity.pdbx_description
1 polymer ?
#
loop_
_entity_poly.entity_id
_entity_poly.type
_entity_poly.pdbx_seq_one_letter_code
_entity_poly.pdbx_strand_id
1 'polypeptide(L)'
;MADDTAPIRAMHGAPAASARGNLPPLELHVPEPHSRPGEKPDYSWLEIPEAGSLARPDEACPASETWAGTLGMVRVLDEDNRAVGPWDPALDPETLRRMLRTMALTRAFDDRMYRGQRQGKTSFYMKSTGEEAISVAGAFALAADDMVFPSYRQQGILIARGYPLEEMINQIYSNRGDRLKGRQLPIMYSARDYGFFTISGNLATQFPQAVGWAMASAIKGDTRIATSFVGEGSSAEGDFHAAMTFAAVYNAPVVLNVVNNQWAISSYSGFAGAERTTFAARAAGYGIAGLRVDGNDTLAVYAAMRWAANRARANGGPTLIEYFTYRAEGHSTSDDPSAYRSAQEREEWPLGDPIMRLANHLIALGEWSEEQQVEMDREVAEEVRAATKQAERNGVLGHGFHHPFHTMFEDVFEELPWNLEEQAAQAIREREIKWPERVGQKHSGDKPRTSAQGSAESASEDSRGEGL
;
A
#
# COMPACT_ATOMS: atom_id res chain seq x y z
N MET A 1 11.00 45.77 2.57
CA MET A 1 11.55 44.52 2.02
C MET A 1 10.76 44.26 0.75
N ALA A 2 11.43 44.43 -0.40
CA ALA A 2 10.79 44.40 -1.71
C ALA A 2 10.45 42.96 -2.09
N ASP A 3 9.26 42.82 -2.64
CA ASP A 3 8.69 41.60 -3.21
C ASP A 3 9.46 41.25 -4.50
N ASP A 4 10.25 40.20 -4.45
CA ASP A 4 11.15 39.74 -5.55
C ASP A 4 10.62 38.45 -6.18
N THR A 5 9.33 38.44 -6.54
CA THR A 5 8.74 37.40 -7.37
C THR A 5 8.57 37.85 -8.82
N ALA A 6 9.72 38.12 -9.49
CA ALA A 6 9.68 38.27 -10.94
C ALA A 6 9.59 36.90 -11.61
N PRO A 7 8.61 36.69 -12.52
CA PRO A 7 8.46 35.39 -13.19
C PRO A 7 9.64 35.13 -14.13
N ILE A 8 10.09 33.87 -14.17
CA ILE A 8 11.19 33.30 -14.98
C ILE A 8 11.13 33.67 -16.50
N ARG A 9 10.12 34.43 -16.93
CA ARG A 9 9.96 34.90 -18.32
C ARG A 9 10.95 35.93 -18.82
N ALA A 10 11.84 36.48 -18.00
CA ALA A 10 12.67 37.64 -18.35
C ALA A 10 14.08 37.32 -18.87
N MET A 11 14.48 36.03 -19.02
CA MET A 11 15.90 35.73 -19.38
C MET A 11 16.16 35.21 -20.80
N HIS A 12 15.16 35.12 -21.66
CA HIS A 12 15.40 34.82 -23.07
C HIS A 12 14.84 35.92 -23.96
N GLY A 13 15.71 36.64 -24.60
CA GLY A 13 15.34 37.64 -25.61
C GLY A 13 14.36 37.00 -26.62
N ALA A 14 13.28 37.69 -26.92
CA ALA A 14 12.26 37.19 -27.83
C ALA A 14 12.94 36.77 -29.17
N PRO A 15 12.74 35.55 -29.64
CA PRO A 15 13.23 35.13 -30.95
C PRO A 15 12.57 35.99 -32.03
N ALA A 16 13.34 36.39 -33.03
CA ALA A 16 12.88 37.22 -34.14
C ALA A 16 11.55 36.66 -34.71
N ALA A 17 10.54 37.51 -34.81
CA ALA A 17 9.17 37.19 -35.17
C ALA A 17 8.94 36.62 -36.59
N SER A 18 10.00 36.35 -37.36
CA SER A 18 9.92 36.11 -38.81
C SER A 18 9.81 34.64 -39.27
N ALA A 19 9.85 33.64 -38.34
CA ALA A 19 9.92 32.24 -38.75
C ALA A 19 8.68 31.37 -38.38
N ARG A 20 7.71 31.83 -37.59
CA ARG A 20 6.66 30.96 -37.00
C ARG A 20 5.22 31.18 -37.47
N GLY A 21 4.99 32.15 -38.35
CA GLY A 21 3.59 32.38 -38.85
C GLY A 21 2.60 32.61 -37.68
N ASN A 22 1.32 32.30 -37.92
CA ASN A 22 0.23 32.43 -36.94
C ASN A 22 0.11 31.20 -36.01
N LEU A 23 1.23 30.60 -35.54
CA LEU A 23 1.16 29.50 -34.58
C LEU A 23 0.81 30.05 -33.19
N PRO A 24 -0.04 29.33 -32.43
CA PRO A 24 -0.32 29.70 -31.04
C PRO A 24 0.94 29.59 -30.18
N PRO A 25 1.00 30.30 -29.06
CA PRO A 25 2.08 30.13 -28.09
C PRO A 25 2.15 28.67 -27.60
N LEU A 26 3.36 28.23 -27.26
CA LEU A 26 3.55 26.92 -26.64
C LEU A 26 3.06 26.99 -25.19
N GLU A 27 2.25 26.00 -24.81
CA GLU A 27 1.70 25.86 -23.46
C GLU A 27 2.13 24.53 -22.85
N LEU A 28 2.35 24.52 -21.53
CA LEU A 28 2.58 23.30 -20.77
C LEU A 28 1.26 22.86 -20.17
N HIS A 29 0.92 21.57 -20.32
CA HIS A 29 -0.15 20.94 -19.59
C HIS A 29 0.30 20.61 -18.16
N VAL A 30 -0.50 21.01 -17.17
CA VAL A 30 -0.31 20.63 -15.77
C VAL A 30 -1.50 19.74 -15.39
N PRO A 31 -1.27 18.49 -14.97
CA PRO A 31 -2.35 17.61 -14.55
C PRO A 31 -3.10 18.21 -13.35
N GLU A 32 -4.43 18.13 -13.38
CA GLU A 32 -5.30 18.60 -12.29
C GLU A 32 -6.30 17.52 -11.89
N PRO A 33 -6.56 17.34 -10.57
CA PRO A 33 -7.59 16.41 -10.13
C PRO A 33 -8.98 16.87 -10.59
N HIS A 34 -9.89 15.94 -10.83
CA HIS A 34 -11.23 16.19 -11.34
C HIS A 34 -12.16 16.88 -10.33
N SER A 35 -11.81 16.90 -9.05
CA SER A 35 -12.48 17.65 -8.00
C SER A 35 -11.49 18.21 -6.99
N ARG A 36 -11.81 19.35 -6.40
CA ARG A 36 -10.99 20.04 -5.39
C ARG A 36 -11.64 19.95 -4.01
N PRO A 37 -10.90 20.26 -2.92
CA PRO A 37 -11.49 20.34 -1.59
C PRO A 37 -12.74 21.23 -1.56
N GLY A 38 -13.84 20.69 -1.01
CA GLY A 38 -15.13 21.39 -0.91
C GLY A 38 -16.01 21.30 -2.15
N GLU A 39 -15.55 20.73 -3.24
CA GLU A 39 -16.34 20.43 -4.43
C GLU A 39 -16.97 19.05 -4.35
N LYS A 40 -18.08 18.87 -5.08
CA LYS A 40 -18.67 17.55 -5.29
C LYS A 40 -17.75 16.76 -6.22
N PRO A 41 -17.43 15.47 -5.93
CA PRO A 41 -16.66 14.64 -6.83
C PRO A 41 -17.31 14.51 -8.22
N ASP A 42 -16.49 14.58 -9.25
CA ASP A 42 -16.91 14.35 -10.63
C ASP A 42 -16.20 13.10 -11.17
N TYR A 43 -16.96 12.04 -11.41
CA TYR A 43 -16.49 10.79 -12.00
C TYR A 43 -16.98 10.59 -13.42
N SER A 44 -17.54 11.62 -14.07
CA SER A 44 -18.04 11.55 -15.45
C SER A 44 -16.96 11.24 -16.48
N TRP A 45 -15.70 11.48 -16.13
CA TRP A 45 -14.51 11.15 -16.92
C TRP A 45 -14.17 9.65 -16.90
N LEU A 46 -14.69 8.89 -15.93
CA LEU A 46 -14.34 7.49 -15.73
C LEU A 46 -15.29 6.60 -16.54
N GLU A 47 -14.76 6.02 -17.60
CA GLU A 47 -15.43 4.97 -18.34
C GLU A 47 -15.20 3.63 -17.64
N ILE A 48 -16.25 3.07 -17.02
CA ILE A 48 -16.23 1.76 -16.39
C ILE A 48 -16.80 0.74 -17.38
N PRO A 49 -15.98 -0.20 -17.89
CA PRO A 49 -16.47 -1.23 -18.79
C PRO A 49 -17.50 -2.13 -18.10
N GLU A 50 -18.43 -2.68 -18.89
CA GLU A 50 -19.36 -3.69 -18.39
C GLU A 50 -18.61 -4.91 -17.83
N ALA A 51 -19.05 -5.43 -16.68
CA ALA A 51 -18.47 -6.61 -16.07
C ALA A 51 -18.57 -7.83 -17.02
N GLY A 52 -17.55 -8.65 -17.06
CA GLY A 52 -17.49 -9.81 -17.93
C GLY A 52 -17.25 -9.53 -19.43
N SER A 53 -17.18 -8.25 -19.85
CA SER A 53 -17.00 -7.89 -21.26
C SER A 53 -15.61 -8.17 -21.81
N LEU A 54 -14.58 -8.17 -20.96
CA LEU A 54 -13.20 -8.41 -21.38
C LEU A 54 -12.92 -9.90 -21.56
N ALA A 55 -12.47 -10.30 -22.75
CA ALA A 55 -12.05 -11.66 -23.00
C ALA A 55 -10.86 -12.07 -22.10
N ARG A 56 -10.87 -13.31 -21.64
CA ARG A 56 -9.74 -13.91 -20.91
C ARG A 56 -8.83 -14.62 -21.88
N PRO A 57 -7.60 -14.14 -22.11
CA PRO A 57 -6.65 -14.83 -22.96
C PRO A 57 -6.13 -16.11 -22.27
N ASP A 58 -5.61 -17.05 -23.08
CA ASP A 58 -4.91 -18.22 -22.55
C ASP A 58 -3.64 -17.78 -21.78
N GLU A 59 -3.28 -18.49 -20.71
CA GLU A 59 -2.08 -18.19 -19.91
C GLU A 59 -0.79 -18.31 -20.71
N ALA A 60 -0.77 -19.17 -21.76
CA ALA A 60 0.36 -19.37 -22.65
C ALA A 60 0.38 -18.43 -23.86
N CYS A 61 -0.61 -17.52 -24.00
CA CYS A 61 -0.67 -16.60 -25.14
C CYS A 61 0.56 -15.70 -25.26
N PRO A 62 0.93 -15.22 -26.44
CA PRO A 62 1.91 -14.13 -26.59
C PRO A 62 1.50 -12.90 -25.77
N ALA A 63 2.46 -12.21 -25.19
CA ALA A 63 2.19 -11.00 -24.38
C ALA A 63 1.37 -9.96 -25.15
N SER A 64 1.58 -9.84 -26.46
CA SER A 64 0.86 -8.89 -27.32
C SER A 64 -0.65 -9.08 -27.36
N GLU A 65 -1.15 -10.29 -27.12
CA GLU A 65 -2.59 -10.57 -27.07
C GLU A 65 -3.28 -9.96 -25.86
N THR A 66 -2.52 -9.62 -24.80
CA THR A 66 -3.06 -8.97 -23.60
C THR A 66 -3.14 -7.45 -23.70
N TRP A 67 -2.43 -6.82 -24.64
CA TRP A 67 -2.26 -5.36 -24.66
C TRP A 67 -3.56 -4.59 -24.91
N ALA A 68 -4.49 -5.12 -25.72
CA ALA A 68 -5.81 -4.51 -25.86
C ALA A 68 -6.57 -4.44 -24.53
N GLY A 69 -6.42 -5.46 -23.67
CA GLY A 69 -7.02 -5.52 -22.35
C GLY A 69 -6.42 -4.51 -21.35
N THR A 70 -5.25 -3.95 -21.62
CA THR A 70 -4.64 -2.93 -20.75
C THR A 70 -5.38 -1.59 -20.76
N LEU A 71 -6.13 -1.31 -21.82
CA LEU A 71 -7.00 -0.11 -21.92
C LEU A 71 -8.43 -0.39 -21.44
N GLY A 72 -8.83 -1.68 -21.37
CA GLY A 72 -10.07 -2.12 -20.75
C GLY A 72 -9.89 -2.31 -19.25
N MET A 73 -10.79 -3.10 -18.64
CA MET A 73 -10.70 -3.46 -17.21
C MET A 73 -11.30 -4.84 -16.98
N VAL A 74 -10.55 -5.72 -16.33
CA VAL A 74 -11.08 -7.00 -15.83
C VAL A 74 -12.04 -6.69 -14.69
N ARG A 75 -13.31 -7.01 -14.88
CA ARG A 75 -14.38 -6.93 -13.90
C ARG A 75 -15.17 -8.24 -13.93
N VAL A 76 -15.50 -8.77 -12.78
CA VAL A 76 -16.25 -10.01 -12.61
C VAL A 76 -17.61 -9.73 -11.99
N LEU A 77 -17.67 -8.91 -10.95
CA LEU A 77 -18.93 -8.54 -10.30
C LEU A 77 -19.63 -7.43 -11.07
N ASP A 78 -20.86 -7.71 -11.52
CA ASP A 78 -21.76 -6.72 -12.12
C ASP A 78 -22.37 -5.77 -11.08
N GLU A 79 -23.28 -4.91 -11.52
CA GLU A 79 -23.96 -3.91 -10.67
C GLU A 79 -24.89 -4.56 -9.61
N ASP A 80 -25.34 -5.79 -9.87
CA ASP A 80 -26.14 -6.63 -8.93
C ASP A 80 -25.24 -7.52 -8.04
N ASN A 81 -23.92 -7.33 -8.11
CA ASN A 81 -22.90 -8.14 -7.43
C ASN A 81 -22.93 -9.63 -7.81
N ARG A 82 -23.31 -9.96 -9.04
CA ARG A 82 -23.26 -11.32 -9.59
C ARG A 82 -21.99 -11.50 -10.40
N ALA A 83 -21.37 -12.68 -10.26
CA ALA A 83 -20.20 -13.03 -11.05
C ALA A 83 -20.59 -13.32 -12.49
N VAL A 84 -19.93 -12.66 -13.45
CA VAL A 84 -20.21 -12.76 -14.89
C VAL A 84 -18.92 -12.82 -15.70
N GLY A 85 -19.01 -13.42 -16.90
CA GLY A 85 -17.99 -13.40 -17.92
C GLY A 85 -16.84 -14.41 -17.72
N PRO A 86 -15.86 -14.37 -18.65
CA PRO A 86 -14.82 -15.41 -18.74
C PRO A 86 -13.76 -15.34 -17.63
N TRP A 87 -13.71 -14.24 -16.87
CA TRP A 87 -12.80 -14.05 -15.75
C TRP A 87 -13.37 -14.54 -14.41
N ASP A 88 -14.65 -15.00 -14.36
CA ASP A 88 -15.20 -15.57 -13.14
C ASP A 88 -14.36 -16.80 -12.71
N PRO A 89 -13.72 -16.74 -11.53
CA PRO A 89 -12.92 -17.86 -11.02
C PRO A 89 -13.77 -19.01 -10.48
N ALA A 90 -15.08 -18.88 -10.41
CA ALA A 90 -16.04 -19.84 -9.89
C ALA A 90 -15.62 -20.40 -8.52
N LEU A 91 -15.26 -19.51 -7.59
CA LEU A 91 -14.82 -19.90 -6.24
C LEU A 91 -15.98 -20.45 -5.42
N ASP A 92 -15.67 -21.43 -4.59
CA ASP A 92 -16.63 -21.98 -3.64
C ASP A 92 -16.97 -20.96 -2.53
N PRO A 93 -18.19 -21.03 -1.95
CA PRO A 93 -18.64 -20.09 -0.93
C PRO A 93 -17.79 -20.08 0.35
N GLU A 94 -17.12 -21.18 0.70
CA GLU A 94 -16.23 -21.22 1.85
C GLU A 94 -14.99 -20.35 1.62
N THR A 95 -14.39 -20.46 0.45
CA THR A 95 -13.26 -19.61 0.05
C THR A 95 -13.66 -18.15 0.02
N LEU A 96 -14.84 -17.80 -0.52
CA LEU A 96 -15.34 -16.43 -0.55
C LEU A 96 -15.56 -15.87 0.88
N ARG A 97 -16.19 -16.66 1.78
CA ARG A 97 -16.35 -16.26 3.20
C ARG A 97 -15.01 -16.06 3.91
N ARG A 98 -14.03 -16.90 3.64
CA ARG A 98 -12.67 -16.73 4.20
C ARG A 98 -12.01 -15.44 3.70
N MET A 99 -12.14 -15.10 2.42
CA MET A 99 -11.65 -13.80 1.88
C MET A 99 -12.38 -12.63 2.52
N LEU A 100 -13.71 -12.69 2.62
CA LEU A 100 -14.54 -11.66 3.25
C LEU A 100 -14.09 -11.40 4.69
N ARG A 101 -13.99 -12.48 5.49
CA ARG A 101 -13.51 -12.39 6.88
C ARG A 101 -12.10 -11.79 6.97
N THR A 102 -11.20 -12.20 6.07
CA THR A 102 -9.82 -11.70 6.07
C THR A 102 -9.75 -10.21 5.73
N MET A 103 -10.55 -9.73 4.78
CA MET A 103 -10.66 -8.30 4.47
C MET A 103 -11.26 -7.52 5.65
N ALA A 104 -12.32 -8.02 6.27
CA ALA A 104 -12.93 -7.41 7.46
C ALA A 104 -11.94 -7.36 8.63
N LEU A 105 -11.18 -8.44 8.86
CA LEU A 105 -10.14 -8.49 9.88
C LEU A 105 -9.01 -7.47 9.61
N THR A 106 -8.60 -7.32 8.34
CA THR A 106 -7.62 -6.32 7.92
C THR A 106 -8.10 -4.91 8.22
N ARG A 107 -9.35 -4.58 7.89
CA ARG A 107 -9.96 -3.28 8.18
C ARG A 107 -10.09 -3.01 9.68
N ALA A 108 -10.54 -3.99 10.44
CA ALA A 108 -10.65 -3.89 11.90
C ALA A 108 -9.27 -3.68 12.57
N PHE A 109 -8.24 -4.35 12.05
CA PHE A 109 -6.85 -4.18 12.47
C PHE A 109 -6.35 -2.76 12.18
N ASP A 110 -6.55 -2.27 10.96
CA ASP A 110 -6.20 -0.91 10.54
C ASP A 110 -6.83 0.15 11.43
N ASP A 111 -8.13 0.01 11.69
CA ASP A 111 -8.89 0.92 12.56
C ASP A 111 -8.36 0.92 13.99
N ARG A 112 -7.99 -0.25 14.49
CA ARG A 112 -7.42 -0.36 15.84
C ARG A 112 -6.05 0.27 15.94
N MET A 113 -5.18 0.06 14.95
CA MET A 113 -3.83 0.61 14.93
C MET A 113 -3.83 2.12 14.70
N TYR A 114 -4.72 2.62 13.84
CA TYR A 114 -4.92 4.06 13.66
C TYR A 114 -5.33 4.74 14.98
N ARG A 115 -6.30 4.17 15.71
CA ARG A 115 -6.67 4.64 17.05
C ARG A 115 -5.53 4.53 18.05
N GLY A 116 -4.71 3.49 17.95
CA GLY A 116 -3.50 3.32 18.76
C GLY A 116 -2.50 4.46 18.57
N GLN A 117 -2.33 4.92 17.32
CA GLN A 117 -1.49 6.07 17.03
C GLN A 117 -2.06 7.36 17.66
N ARG A 118 -3.37 7.61 17.53
CA ARG A 118 -4.01 8.77 18.17
C ARG A 118 -3.92 8.75 19.72
N GLN A 119 -3.72 7.57 20.29
CA GLN A 119 -3.46 7.37 21.73
C GLN A 119 -1.97 7.45 22.11
N GLY A 120 -1.06 7.72 21.16
CA GLY A 120 0.38 7.78 21.38
C GLY A 120 1.05 6.42 21.61
N LYS A 121 0.38 5.28 21.32
CA LYS A 121 0.93 3.93 21.48
C LYS A 121 1.90 3.53 20.37
N THR A 122 1.86 4.22 19.25
CA THR A 122 2.81 4.13 18.13
C THR A 122 3.02 5.51 17.53
N SER A 123 4.13 5.70 16.83
CA SER A 123 4.46 6.98 16.20
C SER A 123 3.73 7.22 14.88
N PHE A 124 3.36 6.14 14.17
CA PHE A 124 2.93 6.22 12.77
C PHE A 124 2.05 5.03 12.39
N TYR A 125 1.09 5.24 11.49
CA TYR A 125 0.31 4.18 10.88
C TYR A 125 -0.24 4.57 9.51
N MET A 126 -0.48 3.57 8.65
CA MET A 126 -1.14 3.70 7.35
C MET A 126 -2.22 2.63 7.20
N LYS A 127 -3.45 3.04 6.90
CA LYS A 127 -4.57 2.14 6.62
C LYS A 127 -4.57 1.71 5.15
N SER A 128 -5.10 0.53 4.89
CA SER A 128 -5.34 -0.01 3.54
C SER A 128 -6.80 0.11 3.08
N THR A 129 -7.62 0.89 3.78
CA THR A 129 -9.06 1.02 3.51
C THR A 129 -9.33 1.38 2.05
N GLY A 130 -10.12 0.54 1.38
CA GLY A 130 -10.43 0.61 -0.06
C GLY A 130 -9.56 -0.31 -0.92
N GLU A 131 -8.43 -0.82 -0.40
CA GLU A 131 -7.46 -1.66 -1.11
C GLU A 131 -7.40 -3.10 -0.58
N GLU A 132 -8.30 -3.50 0.34
CA GLU A 132 -8.24 -4.79 1.04
C GLU A 132 -8.35 -5.98 0.08
N ALA A 133 -9.16 -5.87 -0.98
CA ALA A 133 -9.31 -6.94 -1.97
C ALA A 133 -7.99 -7.24 -2.67
N ILE A 134 -7.20 -6.22 -3.03
CA ILE A 134 -5.91 -6.38 -3.72
C ILE A 134 -4.96 -7.24 -2.90
N SER A 135 -4.85 -6.94 -1.60
CA SER A 135 -3.97 -7.67 -0.69
C SER A 135 -4.47 -9.09 -0.42
N VAL A 136 -5.75 -9.23 -0.07
CA VAL A 136 -6.32 -10.49 0.39
C VAL A 136 -6.54 -11.45 -0.78
N ALA A 137 -7.27 -11.05 -1.82
CA ALA A 137 -7.52 -11.93 -2.96
C ALA A 137 -6.23 -12.25 -3.72
N GLY A 138 -5.30 -11.27 -3.81
CA GLY A 138 -3.96 -11.52 -4.34
C GLY A 138 -3.20 -12.61 -3.58
N ALA A 139 -3.25 -12.58 -2.23
CA ALA A 139 -2.61 -13.61 -1.41
C ALA A 139 -3.26 -14.99 -1.57
N PHE A 140 -4.59 -15.06 -1.67
CA PHE A 140 -5.31 -16.33 -1.89
C PHE A 140 -5.04 -16.92 -3.28
N ALA A 141 -4.68 -16.12 -4.27
CA ALA A 141 -4.36 -16.56 -5.63
C ALA A 141 -2.95 -17.15 -5.75
N LEU A 142 -2.04 -16.83 -4.83
CA LEU A 142 -0.65 -17.27 -4.82
C LEU A 142 -0.46 -18.59 -4.07
N ALA A 143 0.66 -19.29 -4.33
CA ALA A 143 1.09 -20.38 -3.48
C ALA A 143 1.68 -19.83 -2.16
N ALA A 144 1.60 -20.62 -1.09
CA ALA A 144 2.03 -20.20 0.24
C ALA A 144 3.54 -19.87 0.31
N ASP A 145 4.34 -20.51 -0.53
CA ASP A 145 5.80 -20.36 -0.63
C ASP A 145 6.27 -19.39 -1.71
N ASP A 146 5.35 -18.76 -2.47
CA ASP A 146 5.68 -17.65 -3.36
C ASP A 146 6.15 -16.45 -2.57
N MET A 147 7.19 -15.76 -3.07
CA MET A 147 7.75 -14.60 -2.39
C MET A 147 7.02 -13.31 -2.78
N VAL A 148 6.52 -12.60 -1.78
CA VAL A 148 5.91 -11.28 -1.95
C VAL A 148 6.88 -10.18 -1.57
N PHE A 149 7.05 -9.21 -2.45
CA PHE A 149 7.78 -7.96 -2.23
C PHE A 149 6.76 -6.82 -2.13
N PRO A 150 6.24 -6.55 -0.94
CA PRO A 150 5.10 -5.67 -0.76
C PRO A 150 5.49 -4.19 -0.71
N SER A 151 4.51 -3.32 -0.88
CA SER A 151 4.57 -1.97 -0.36
C SER A 151 3.95 -1.94 1.06
N TYR A 152 3.93 -0.77 1.68
CA TYR A 152 3.47 -0.59 3.07
C TYR A 152 1.95 -0.77 3.28
N ARG A 153 1.12 -0.88 2.20
CA ARG A 153 -0.34 -1.09 2.32
C ARG A 153 -0.80 -2.52 2.07
N GLN A 154 0.11 -3.47 1.94
CA GLN A 154 -0.22 -4.87 1.72
C GLN A 154 -0.19 -5.71 3.00
N GLN A 155 -0.48 -5.11 4.17
CA GLN A 155 -0.61 -5.83 5.44
C GLN A 155 -1.66 -6.94 5.39
N GLY A 156 -2.70 -6.81 4.57
CA GLY A 156 -3.71 -7.85 4.35
C GLY A 156 -3.12 -9.16 3.83
N ILE A 157 -1.97 -9.14 3.13
CA ILE A 157 -1.26 -10.35 2.69
C ILE A 157 -0.72 -11.14 3.89
N LEU A 158 -0.16 -10.47 4.89
CA LEU A 158 0.32 -11.13 6.11
C LEU A 158 -0.82 -11.78 6.88
N ILE A 159 -1.95 -11.07 7.00
CA ILE A 159 -3.15 -11.58 7.67
C ILE A 159 -3.70 -12.79 6.90
N ALA A 160 -3.79 -12.72 5.57
CA ALA A 160 -4.23 -13.81 4.73
C ALA A 160 -3.32 -15.05 4.82
N ARG A 161 -2.01 -14.85 5.04
CA ARG A 161 -1.03 -15.91 5.24
C ARG A 161 -0.95 -16.42 6.68
N GLY A 162 -1.79 -15.91 7.57
CA GLY A 162 -1.87 -16.37 8.96
C GLY A 162 -0.74 -15.85 9.86
N TYR A 163 -0.07 -14.75 9.50
CA TYR A 163 0.91 -14.12 10.38
C TYR A 163 0.21 -13.59 11.63
N PRO A 164 0.71 -13.89 12.85
CA PRO A 164 0.02 -13.53 14.06
C PRO A 164 -0.18 -12.02 14.20
N LEU A 165 -1.40 -11.58 14.49
CA LEU A 165 -1.70 -10.16 14.71
C LEU A 165 -0.88 -9.55 15.85
N GLU A 166 -0.61 -10.32 16.90
CA GLU A 166 0.26 -9.87 18.01
C GLU A 166 1.65 -9.47 17.52
N GLU A 167 2.27 -10.25 16.62
CA GLU A 167 3.58 -9.96 16.04
C GLU A 167 3.56 -8.68 15.20
N MET A 168 2.47 -8.47 14.42
CA MET A 168 2.27 -7.22 13.68
C MET A 168 2.17 -6.02 14.62
N ILE A 169 1.41 -6.16 15.71
CA ILE A 169 1.23 -5.08 16.70
C ILE A 169 2.52 -4.81 17.47
N ASN A 170 3.29 -5.86 17.80
CA ASN A 170 4.60 -5.72 18.45
C ASN A 170 5.54 -4.85 17.61
N GLN A 171 5.57 -5.06 16.28
CA GLN A 171 6.35 -4.26 15.35
C GLN A 171 5.84 -2.81 15.30
N ILE A 172 4.52 -2.60 15.21
CA ILE A 172 3.92 -1.25 15.19
C ILE A 172 4.24 -0.47 16.48
N TYR A 173 4.24 -1.14 17.63
CA TYR A 173 4.53 -0.54 18.93
C TYR A 173 6.02 -0.46 19.24
N SER A 174 6.88 -1.06 18.41
CA SER A 174 8.33 -1.16 18.62
C SER A 174 8.67 -1.65 20.04
N ASN A 175 7.89 -2.61 20.54
CA ASN A 175 7.97 -3.09 21.92
C ASN A 175 8.92 -4.29 22.05
N ARG A 176 8.96 -4.92 23.25
CA ARG A 176 9.84 -6.08 23.53
C ARG A 176 9.64 -7.26 22.59
N GLY A 177 8.41 -7.46 22.06
CA GLY A 177 8.07 -8.53 21.14
C GLY A 177 8.43 -8.21 19.68
N ASP A 178 8.86 -7.01 19.36
CA ASP A 178 9.24 -6.65 17.99
C ASP A 178 10.52 -7.39 17.56
N ARG A 179 10.37 -8.32 16.61
CA ARG A 179 11.50 -9.07 16.03
C ARG A 179 12.51 -8.18 15.31
N LEU A 180 12.09 -7.01 14.85
CA LEU A 180 12.95 -6.03 14.18
C LEU A 180 13.63 -5.10 15.19
N LYS A 181 13.39 -5.27 16.50
CA LYS A 181 14.02 -4.52 17.59
C LYS A 181 13.90 -2.99 17.44
N GLY A 182 12.76 -2.51 16.91
CA GLY A 182 12.51 -1.09 16.67
C GLY A 182 13.32 -0.45 15.54
N ARG A 183 13.97 -1.24 14.67
CA ARG A 183 14.84 -0.74 13.58
C ARG A 183 14.07 -0.29 12.35
N GLN A 184 12.79 -0.65 12.25
CA GLN A 184 11.90 -0.27 11.15
C GLN A 184 10.81 0.68 11.62
N LEU A 185 10.33 1.54 10.71
CA LEU A 185 9.10 2.29 10.95
C LEU A 185 7.93 1.33 11.20
N PRO A 186 6.94 1.74 12.00
CA PRO A 186 5.69 0.99 12.13
C PRO A 186 5.13 0.63 10.74
N ILE A 187 4.56 -0.58 10.62
CA ILE A 187 4.06 -1.20 9.38
C ILE A 187 5.12 -1.70 8.38
N MET A 188 6.39 -1.40 8.58
CA MET A 188 7.47 -1.91 7.72
C MET A 188 7.85 -3.34 8.15
N TYR A 189 6.94 -4.28 7.91
CA TYR A 189 7.09 -5.68 8.32
C TYR A 189 8.18 -6.43 7.56
N SER A 190 8.67 -7.50 8.19
CA SER A 190 9.51 -8.52 7.58
C SER A 190 9.11 -9.88 8.14
N ALA A 191 8.70 -10.82 7.29
CA ALA A 191 8.20 -12.13 7.71
C ALA A 191 8.59 -13.21 6.68
N ARG A 192 9.87 -13.56 6.63
CA ARG A 192 10.45 -14.49 5.66
C ARG A 192 9.72 -15.85 5.62
N ASP A 193 9.38 -16.39 6.79
CA ASP A 193 8.75 -17.72 6.91
C ASP A 193 7.31 -17.74 6.36
N TYR A 194 6.75 -16.55 6.12
CA TYR A 194 5.44 -16.35 5.49
C TYR A 194 5.58 -15.88 4.03
N GLY A 195 6.76 -16.00 3.43
CA GLY A 195 7.00 -15.56 2.06
C GLY A 195 6.85 -14.05 1.86
N PHE A 196 7.07 -13.25 2.91
CA PHE A 196 6.88 -11.80 2.89
C PHE A 196 8.22 -11.09 3.12
N PHE A 197 8.72 -10.45 2.06
CA PHE A 197 10.00 -9.76 2.09
C PHE A 197 9.90 -8.46 2.91
N THR A 198 11.04 -8.00 3.40
CA THR A 198 11.13 -6.75 4.15
C THR A 198 10.62 -5.56 3.33
N ILE A 199 9.68 -4.81 3.89
CA ILE A 199 9.17 -3.59 3.25
C ILE A 199 10.27 -2.52 3.25
N SER A 200 10.50 -1.90 2.09
CA SER A 200 11.36 -0.72 1.93
C SER A 200 10.52 0.56 1.97
N GLY A 201 11.02 1.58 2.65
CA GLY A 201 10.45 2.94 2.57
C GLY A 201 10.81 3.68 1.28
N ASN A 202 11.83 3.24 0.53
CA ASN A 202 12.20 3.82 -0.75
C ASN A 202 11.25 3.34 -1.84
N LEU A 203 10.76 4.28 -2.65
CA LEU A 203 9.76 3.99 -3.67
C LEU A 203 10.33 3.10 -4.79
N ALA A 204 9.52 2.14 -5.23
CA ALA A 204 9.79 1.19 -6.32
C ALA A 204 10.95 0.20 -6.11
N THR A 205 11.77 0.31 -5.06
CA THR A 205 12.94 -0.57 -4.85
C THR A 205 12.58 -2.06 -4.73
N GLN A 206 11.35 -2.38 -4.31
CA GLN A 206 10.86 -3.75 -4.23
C GLN A 206 10.68 -4.42 -5.60
N PHE A 207 10.50 -3.66 -6.67
CA PHE A 207 10.37 -4.21 -8.04
C PHE A 207 11.66 -4.88 -8.50
N PRO A 208 12.84 -4.21 -8.55
CA PRO A 208 14.07 -4.88 -8.93
C PRO A 208 14.46 -6.00 -7.95
N GLN A 209 14.13 -5.90 -6.66
CA GLN A 209 14.34 -6.98 -5.70
C GLN A 209 13.52 -8.22 -6.05
N ALA A 210 12.23 -8.05 -6.40
CA ALA A 210 11.36 -9.15 -6.81
C ALA A 210 11.85 -9.80 -8.12
N VAL A 211 12.23 -9.00 -9.10
CA VAL A 211 12.79 -9.49 -10.37
C VAL A 211 14.06 -10.28 -10.13
N GLY A 212 15.00 -9.76 -9.33
CA GLY A 212 16.24 -10.46 -8.99
C GLY A 212 15.99 -11.78 -8.26
N TRP A 213 15.04 -11.80 -7.32
CA TRP A 213 14.65 -13.03 -6.60
C TRP A 213 14.02 -14.06 -7.55
N ALA A 214 13.12 -13.62 -8.45
CA ALA A 214 12.50 -14.48 -9.47
C ALA A 214 13.54 -15.07 -10.43
N MET A 215 14.50 -14.26 -10.88
CA MET A 215 15.65 -14.73 -11.67
C MET A 215 16.46 -15.80 -10.92
N ALA A 216 16.73 -15.58 -9.63
CA ALA A 216 17.44 -16.56 -8.79
C ALA A 216 16.65 -17.86 -8.61
N SER A 217 15.31 -17.78 -8.49
CA SER A 217 14.43 -18.94 -8.45
C SER A 217 14.57 -19.77 -9.74
N ALA A 218 14.47 -19.12 -10.90
CA ALA A 218 14.63 -19.77 -12.20
C ALA A 218 16.04 -20.39 -12.40
N ILE A 219 17.11 -19.69 -12.01
CA ILE A 219 18.49 -20.19 -12.07
C ILE A 219 18.66 -21.47 -11.22
N LYS A 220 17.98 -21.54 -10.08
CA LYS A 220 18.01 -22.71 -9.18
C LYS A 220 17.12 -23.87 -9.64
N GLY A 221 16.32 -23.69 -10.69
CA GLY A 221 15.32 -24.66 -11.10
C GLY A 221 14.16 -24.80 -10.11
N ASP A 222 13.87 -23.73 -9.35
CA ASP A 222 12.75 -23.65 -8.41
C ASP A 222 11.44 -23.37 -9.16
N THR A 223 10.31 -23.70 -8.57
CA THR A 223 8.96 -23.46 -9.12
C THR A 223 8.25 -22.27 -8.51
N ARG A 224 8.85 -21.64 -7.50
CA ARG A 224 8.31 -20.46 -6.82
C ARG A 224 8.48 -19.23 -7.68
N ILE A 225 7.47 -18.38 -7.68
CA ILE A 225 7.49 -17.08 -8.35
C ILE A 225 7.65 -15.96 -7.33
N ALA A 226 7.95 -14.77 -7.83
CA ALA A 226 7.85 -13.56 -7.04
C ALA A 226 6.66 -12.69 -7.48
N THR A 227 6.08 -11.96 -6.54
CA THR A 227 5.15 -10.86 -6.84
C THR A 227 5.57 -9.61 -6.09
N SER A 228 5.36 -8.44 -6.68
CA SER A 228 5.69 -7.17 -6.04
C SER A 228 4.61 -6.13 -6.26
N PHE A 229 4.48 -5.18 -5.32
CA PHE A 229 3.46 -4.14 -5.33
C PHE A 229 4.09 -2.76 -5.17
N VAL A 230 3.64 -1.82 -5.99
CA VAL A 230 3.97 -0.38 -5.88
C VAL A 230 2.72 0.46 -6.05
N GLY A 231 2.70 1.67 -5.49
CA GLY A 231 1.68 2.67 -5.81
C GLY A 231 1.93 3.29 -7.19
N GLU A 232 0.91 3.92 -7.77
CA GLU A 232 0.99 4.57 -9.09
C GLU A 232 2.07 5.67 -9.14
N GLY A 233 2.23 6.44 -8.08
CA GLY A 233 3.30 7.45 -8.01
C GLY A 233 4.69 6.83 -8.11
N SER A 234 4.90 5.65 -7.52
CA SER A 234 6.18 4.93 -7.57
C SER A 234 6.51 4.43 -8.98
N SER A 235 5.55 4.35 -9.87
CA SER A 235 5.78 3.96 -11.27
C SER A 235 6.52 5.01 -12.10
N ALA A 236 6.76 6.20 -11.54
CA ALA A 236 7.60 7.25 -12.13
C ALA A 236 9.09 7.12 -11.74
N GLU A 237 9.42 6.23 -10.78
CA GLU A 237 10.80 6.02 -10.33
C GLU A 237 11.63 5.21 -11.32
N GLY A 238 12.95 5.48 -11.37
CA GLY A 238 13.87 4.76 -12.23
C GLY A 238 13.91 3.25 -12.00
N ASP A 239 13.77 2.81 -10.75
CA ASP A 239 13.75 1.40 -10.37
C ASP A 239 12.57 0.64 -10.98
N PHE A 240 11.40 1.28 -11.16
CA PHE A 240 10.28 0.70 -11.89
C PHE A 240 10.70 0.33 -13.32
N HIS A 241 11.31 1.26 -14.05
CA HIS A 241 11.69 1.09 -15.45
C HIS A 241 12.84 0.07 -15.60
N ALA A 242 13.81 0.09 -14.70
CA ALA A 242 14.89 -0.89 -14.67
C ALA A 242 14.35 -2.30 -14.43
N ALA A 243 13.46 -2.48 -13.45
CA ALA A 243 12.84 -3.77 -13.15
C ALA A 243 12.03 -4.32 -14.33
N MET A 244 11.22 -3.48 -14.99
CA MET A 244 10.46 -3.85 -16.18
C MET A 244 11.36 -4.34 -17.30
N THR A 245 12.49 -3.64 -17.54
CA THR A 245 13.48 -4.03 -18.55
C THR A 245 14.11 -5.38 -18.22
N PHE A 246 14.58 -5.58 -16.98
CA PHE A 246 15.18 -6.86 -16.57
C PHE A 246 14.18 -8.01 -16.60
N ALA A 247 12.95 -7.78 -16.11
CA ALA A 247 11.90 -8.78 -16.17
C ALA A 247 11.63 -9.26 -17.60
N ALA A 248 11.54 -8.33 -18.54
CA ALA A 248 11.31 -8.63 -19.96
C ALA A 248 12.49 -9.36 -20.59
N VAL A 249 13.71 -8.85 -20.44
CA VAL A 249 14.92 -9.38 -21.09
C VAL A 249 15.21 -10.81 -20.63
N TYR A 250 15.06 -11.09 -19.33
CA TYR A 250 15.35 -12.40 -18.74
C TYR A 250 14.13 -13.30 -18.60
N ASN A 251 12.96 -12.88 -19.09
CA ASN A 251 11.71 -13.63 -18.96
C ASN A 251 11.45 -14.08 -17.49
N ALA A 252 11.70 -13.19 -16.54
CA ALA A 252 11.67 -13.51 -15.13
C ALA A 252 10.25 -13.94 -14.68
N PRO A 253 10.11 -15.03 -13.88
CA PRO A 253 8.82 -15.50 -13.40
C PRO A 253 8.30 -14.61 -12.27
N VAL A 254 7.83 -13.41 -12.62
CA VAL A 254 7.40 -12.38 -11.67
C VAL A 254 6.08 -11.73 -12.09
N VAL A 255 5.25 -11.41 -11.09
CA VAL A 255 4.05 -10.58 -11.25
C VAL A 255 4.33 -9.21 -10.63
N LEU A 256 4.27 -8.15 -11.44
CA LEU A 256 4.50 -6.77 -11.03
C LEU A 256 3.16 -6.02 -10.96
N ASN A 257 2.85 -5.43 -9.81
CA ASN A 257 1.54 -4.84 -9.55
C ASN A 257 1.65 -3.35 -9.26
N VAL A 258 0.88 -2.54 -9.98
CA VAL A 258 0.68 -1.12 -9.72
C VAL A 258 -0.69 -0.94 -9.07
N VAL A 259 -0.70 -0.49 -7.82
CA VAL A 259 -1.94 -0.12 -7.12
C VAL A 259 -2.22 1.34 -7.44
N ASN A 260 -3.11 1.56 -8.39
CA ASN A 260 -3.55 2.90 -8.80
C ASN A 260 -4.74 3.32 -7.93
N ASN A 261 -4.42 3.87 -6.76
CA ASN A 261 -5.42 4.35 -5.81
C ASN A 261 -5.70 5.85 -5.91
N GLN A 262 -5.34 6.47 -7.04
CA GLN A 262 -5.56 7.85 -7.49
C GLN A 262 -4.68 8.90 -6.80
N TRP A 263 -4.01 8.59 -5.68
CA TRP A 263 -3.31 9.60 -4.90
C TRP A 263 -1.97 9.12 -4.35
N ALA A 264 -0.87 9.68 -4.85
CA ALA A 264 0.46 9.53 -4.26
C ALA A 264 0.68 10.63 -3.20
N ILE A 265 0.40 10.34 -1.92
CA ILE A 265 0.26 11.34 -0.85
C ILE A 265 -0.82 12.36 -1.23
N SER A 266 -0.42 13.58 -1.56
CA SER A 266 -1.26 14.68 -2.04
C SER A 266 -1.16 14.92 -3.55
N SER A 267 -0.36 14.12 -4.28
CA SER A 267 -0.23 14.25 -5.73
C SER A 267 -1.23 13.37 -6.45
N TYR A 268 -2.03 13.97 -7.32
CA TYR A 268 -2.98 13.27 -8.18
C TYR A 268 -2.26 12.34 -9.17
N SER A 269 -2.86 11.20 -9.47
CA SER A 269 -2.29 10.16 -10.34
C SER A 269 -1.92 10.64 -11.76
N GLY A 270 -2.54 11.73 -12.22
CA GLY A 270 -2.19 12.40 -13.48
C GLY A 270 -0.73 12.80 -13.58
N PHE A 271 -0.09 13.21 -12.46
CA PHE A 271 1.34 13.52 -12.42
C PHE A 271 2.25 12.32 -12.70
N ALA A 272 1.75 11.10 -12.44
CA ALA A 272 2.42 9.86 -12.83
C ALA A 272 2.05 9.37 -14.23
N GLY A 273 1.17 10.08 -14.95
CA GLY A 273 0.80 9.84 -16.34
C GLY A 273 -0.59 9.23 -16.54
N ALA A 274 -1.44 9.12 -15.52
CA ALA A 274 -2.76 8.49 -15.60
C ALA A 274 -3.72 9.19 -16.61
N GLU A 275 -3.57 10.49 -16.87
CA GLU A 275 -4.37 11.23 -17.86
C GLU A 275 -4.05 10.87 -19.31
N ARG A 276 -2.90 10.26 -19.56
CA ARG A 276 -2.45 9.95 -20.94
C ARG A 276 -2.71 8.51 -21.34
N THR A 277 -2.60 7.59 -20.38
CA THR A 277 -2.79 6.16 -20.59
C THR A 277 -2.89 5.45 -19.24
N THR A 278 -3.31 4.17 -19.24
CA THR A 278 -3.29 3.32 -18.04
C THR A 278 -1.86 2.94 -17.64
N PHE A 279 -1.66 2.61 -16.40
CA PHE A 279 -0.35 2.08 -15.96
C PHE A 279 -0.10 0.68 -16.53
N ALA A 280 -1.15 -0.12 -16.73
CA ALA A 280 -1.07 -1.42 -17.38
C ALA A 280 -0.56 -1.33 -18.83
N ALA A 281 -0.91 -0.27 -19.57
CA ALA A 281 -0.47 -0.07 -20.94
C ALA A 281 1.05 0.07 -21.10
N ARG A 282 1.77 0.40 -20.03
CA ARG A 282 3.23 0.41 -20.01
C ARG A 282 3.83 -0.96 -20.32
N ALA A 283 3.11 -2.06 -20.01
CA ALA A 283 3.53 -3.42 -20.34
C ALA A 283 3.89 -3.59 -21.83
N ALA A 284 3.11 -3.00 -22.72
CA ALA A 284 3.35 -3.05 -24.17
C ALA A 284 4.71 -2.45 -24.56
N GLY A 285 5.12 -1.35 -23.92
CA GLY A 285 6.42 -0.70 -24.18
C GLY A 285 7.63 -1.58 -23.80
N TYR A 286 7.45 -2.56 -22.92
CA TYR A 286 8.48 -3.51 -22.51
C TYR A 286 8.30 -4.90 -23.14
N GLY A 287 7.24 -5.12 -23.90
CA GLY A 287 6.96 -6.43 -24.54
C GLY A 287 6.49 -7.51 -23.58
N ILE A 288 5.96 -7.16 -22.40
CA ILE A 288 5.43 -8.09 -21.42
C ILE A 288 3.89 -8.09 -21.40
N ALA A 289 3.30 -9.11 -20.78
CA ALA A 289 1.86 -9.16 -20.59
C ALA A 289 1.36 -8.04 -19.67
N GLY A 290 0.15 -7.53 -19.92
CA GLY A 290 -0.45 -6.46 -19.13
C GLY A 290 -1.94 -6.67 -18.89
N LEU A 291 -2.41 -6.38 -17.68
CA LEU A 291 -3.81 -6.43 -17.29
C LEU A 291 -4.17 -5.17 -16.49
N ARG A 292 -5.36 -4.61 -16.72
CA ARG A 292 -5.97 -3.61 -15.84
C ARG A 292 -7.18 -4.23 -15.17
N VAL A 293 -7.31 -4.08 -13.87
CA VAL A 293 -8.25 -4.82 -13.03
C VAL A 293 -9.00 -3.87 -12.12
N ASP A 294 -10.29 -4.08 -11.94
CA ASP A 294 -11.08 -3.46 -10.87
C ASP A 294 -10.55 -3.93 -9.51
N GLY A 295 -9.79 -3.05 -8.84
CA GLY A 295 -9.16 -3.36 -7.55
C GLY A 295 -10.15 -3.47 -6.38
N ASN A 296 -11.41 -3.09 -6.60
CA ASN A 296 -12.50 -3.23 -5.63
C ASN A 296 -13.35 -4.49 -5.88
N ASP A 297 -13.04 -5.26 -6.93
CA ASP A 297 -13.67 -6.53 -7.26
C ASP A 297 -12.77 -7.70 -6.82
N THR A 298 -13.12 -8.33 -5.71
CA THR A 298 -12.34 -9.43 -5.11
C THR A 298 -12.14 -10.61 -6.05
N LEU A 299 -13.15 -10.94 -6.89
CA LEU A 299 -13.08 -12.04 -7.84
C LEU A 299 -12.16 -11.68 -9.02
N ALA A 300 -12.26 -10.45 -9.52
CA ALA A 300 -11.40 -9.96 -10.60
C ALA A 300 -9.92 -9.91 -10.17
N VAL A 301 -9.65 -9.43 -8.96
CA VAL A 301 -8.30 -9.42 -8.37
C VAL A 301 -7.74 -10.83 -8.27
N TYR A 302 -8.52 -11.77 -7.69
CA TYR A 302 -8.11 -13.17 -7.60
C TYR A 302 -7.82 -13.78 -8.96
N ALA A 303 -8.74 -13.63 -9.91
CA ALA A 303 -8.63 -14.22 -11.25
C ALA A 303 -7.40 -13.70 -12.01
N ALA A 304 -7.18 -12.39 -12.00
CA ALA A 304 -6.04 -11.77 -12.67
C ALA A 304 -4.70 -12.17 -12.05
N MET A 305 -4.59 -12.16 -10.71
CA MET A 305 -3.38 -12.60 -10.01
C MET A 305 -3.10 -14.08 -10.28
N ARG A 306 -4.14 -14.93 -10.23
CA ARG A 306 -4.02 -16.36 -10.50
C ARG A 306 -3.54 -16.64 -11.93
N TRP A 307 -4.15 -15.94 -12.91
CA TRP A 307 -3.75 -16.01 -14.31
C TRP A 307 -2.28 -15.63 -14.49
N ALA A 308 -1.85 -14.51 -13.93
CA ALA A 308 -0.48 -14.01 -14.02
C ALA A 308 0.53 -14.95 -13.32
N ALA A 309 0.15 -15.48 -12.15
CA ALA A 309 0.97 -16.44 -11.40
C ALA A 309 1.16 -17.75 -12.18
N ASN A 310 0.11 -18.28 -12.78
CA ASN A 310 0.17 -19.49 -13.61
C ASN A 310 1.03 -19.27 -14.85
N ARG A 311 0.85 -18.13 -15.53
CA ARG A 311 1.68 -17.72 -16.66
C ARG A 311 3.16 -17.69 -16.29
N ALA A 312 3.51 -17.04 -15.18
CA ALA A 312 4.89 -16.97 -14.71
C ALA A 312 5.47 -18.37 -14.43
N ARG A 313 4.72 -19.27 -13.77
CA ARG A 313 5.14 -20.66 -13.50
C ARG A 313 5.30 -21.50 -14.75
N ALA A 314 4.50 -21.21 -15.76
CA ALA A 314 4.58 -21.91 -17.05
C ALA A 314 5.67 -21.35 -17.98
N ASN A 315 6.57 -20.50 -17.49
CA ASN A 315 7.58 -19.79 -18.28
C ASN A 315 7.01 -18.84 -19.34
N GLY A 316 5.75 -18.40 -19.19
CA GLY A 316 5.09 -17.42 -20.06
C GLY A 316 5.60 -16.00 -19.88
N GLY A 317 6.50 -15.78 -18.90
CA GLY A 317 7.16 -14.52 -18.61
C GLY A 317 6.40 -13.63 -17.63
N PRO A 318 6.92 -12.41 -17.41
CA PRO A 318 6.36 -11.45 -16.46
C PRO A 318 5.02 -10.88 -16.90
N THR A 319 4.23 -10.46 -15.92
CA THR A 319 2.98 -9.73 -16.14
C THR A 319 2.98 -8.45 -15.32
N LEU A 320 2.59 -7.33 -15.91
CA LEU A 320 2.26 -6.09 -15.22
C LEU A 320 0.75 -6.02 -15.01
N ILE A 321 0.31 -5.90 -13.74
CA ILE A 321 -1.10 -5.69 -13.40
C ILE A 321 -1.27 -4.29 -12.83
N GLU A 322 -2.22 -3.53 -13.34
CA GLU A 322 -2.75 -2.31 -12.70
C GLU A 322 -4.04 -2.66 -11.96
N TYR A 323 -4.07 -2.45 -10.66
CA TYR A 323 -5.29 -2.47 -9.86
C TYR A 323 -5.82 -1.03 -9.75
N PHE A 324 -6.90 -0.77 -10.45
CA PHE A 324 -7.58 0.52 -10.42
C PHE A 324 -8.54 0.56 -9.24
N THR A 325 -8.26 1.41 -8.27
CA THR A 325 -8.96 1.48 -6.99
C THR A 325 -8.92 2.90 -6.42
N TYR A 326 -9.33 3.06 -5.17
CA TYR A 326 -9.33 4.34 -4.48
C TYR A 326 -8.83 4.22 -3.04
N ARG A 327 -7.90 5.08 -2.65
CA ARG A 327 -7.44 5.20 -1.27
C ARG A 327 -8.49 5.96 -0.44
N ALA A 328 -9.30 5.22 0.33
CA ALA A 328 -10.43 5.79 1.05
C ALA A 328 -10.04 6.71 2.22
N GLU A 329 -8.86 6.54 2.81
CA GLU A 329 -8.37 7.30 3.96
C GLU A 329 -7.20 8.22 3.59
N GLY A 330 -6.71 9.03 4.54
CA GLY A 330 -5.47 9.78 4.38
C GLY A 330 -4.28 8.87 4.05
N HIS A 331 -3.22 9.45 3.50
CA HIS A 331 -2.03 8.67 3.17
C HIS A 331 -1.45 7.96 4.41
N SER A 332 -1.41 8.67 5.52
CA SER A 332 -0.93 8.17 6.81
C SER A 332 -1.59 8.92 7.96
N THR A 333 -1.23 8.57 9.19
CA THR A 333 -1.65 9.31 10.39
C THR A 333 -1.11 10.75 10.47
N SER A 334 -0.16 11.11 9.62
CA SER A 334 0.42 12.45 9.51
C SER A 334 -0.16 13.27 8.35
N ASP A 335 -1.10 12.69 7.58
CA ASP A 335 -1.72 13.31 6.41
C ASP A 335 -3.11 13.87 6.73
N ASP A 336 -3.43 15.02 6.14
CA ASP A 336 -4.77 15.59 6.13
C ASP A 336 -5.29 15.67 4.68
N PRO A 337 -6.11 14.72 4.25
CA PRO A 337 -6.61 14.68 2.87
C PRO A 337 -7.57 15.84 2.55
N SER A 338 -8.15 16.50 3.53
CA SER A 338 -9.06 17.64 3.31
C SER A 338 -8.38 18.84 2.65
N ALA A 339 -7.03 18.87 2.68
CA ALA A 339 -6.25 19.94 2.07
C ALA A 339 -6.10 19.79 0.54
N TYR A 340 -6.35 18.61 -0.04
CA TYR A 340 -6.06 18.36 -1.46
C TYR A 340 -7.16 17.62 -2.24
N ARG A 341 -8.14 16.99 -1.57
CA ARG A 341 -9.23 16.25 -2.23
C ARG A 341 -10.57 16.45 -1.53
N SER A 342 -11.66 16.17 -2.22
CA SER A 342 -13.01 16.22 -1.65
C SER A 342 -13.20 15.13 -0.59
N ALA A 343 -13.87 15.46 0.51
CA ALA A 343 -14.20 14.49 1.56
C ALA A 343 -15.23 13.44 1.09
N GLN A 344 -16.01 13.75 0.04
CA GLN A 344 -17.04 12.87 -0.49
C GLN A 344 -16.52 11.85 -1.50
N GLU A 345 -15.27 11.99 -2.00
CA GLU A 345 -14.70 11.08 -3.01
C GLU A 345 -14.80 9.61 -2.60
N ARG A 346 -14.60 9.31 -1.34
CA ARG A 346 -14.69 7.94 -0.80
C ARG A 346 -16.09 7.34 -0.95
N GLU A 347 -17.11 8.13 -0.61
CA GLU A 347 -18.49 7.67 -0.54
C GLU A 347 -19.10 7.56 -1.94
N GLU A 348 -18.66 8.41 -2.85
CA GLU A 348 -19.12 8.46 -4.23
C GLU A 348 -18.23 7.67 -5.20
N TRP A 349 -17.22 6.92 -4.72
CA TRP A 349 -16.34 6.13 -5.58
C TRP A 349 -17.13 5.08 -6.38
N PRO A 350 -17.10 5.13 -7.72
CA PRO A 350 -18.02 4.35 -8.55
C PRO A 350 -17.85 2.83 -8.48
N LEU A 351 -16.64 2.35 -8.15
CA LEU A 351 -16.37 0.91 -8.01
C LEU A 351 -16.72 0.37 -6.62
N GLY A 352 -17.13 1.24 -5.68
CA GLY A 352 -17.65 0.86 -4.37
C GLY A 352 -16.60 0.32 -3.39
N ASP A 353 -17.09 -0.20 -2.27
CA ASP A 353 -16.27 -0.78 -1.20
C ASP A 353 -16.05 -2.28 -1.44
N PRO A 354 -14.80 -2.80 -1.41
CA PRO A 354 -14.51 -4.19 -1.74
C PRO A 354 -15.13 -5.20 -0.78
N ILE A 355 -15.24 -4.87 0.52
CA ILE A 355 -15.85 -5.76 1.53
C ILE A 355 -17.36 -5.86 1.27
N MET A 356 -18.01 -4.72 1.06
CA MET A 356 -19.45 -4.68 0.81
C MET A 356 -19.81 -5.39 -0.50
N ARG A 357 -19.01 -5.23 -1.55
CA ARG A 357 -19.26 -5.92 -2.84
C ARG A 357 -19.18 -7.44 -2.69
N LEU A 358 -18.16 -7.96 -1.97
CA LEU A 358 -18.05 -9.40 -1.75
C LEU A 358 -19.15 -9.92 -0.82
N ALA A 359 -19.52 -9.17 0.23
CA ALA A 359 -20.64 -9.52 1.10
C ALA A 359 -21.96 -9.60 0.31
N ASN A 360 -22.24 -8.58 -0.52
CA ASN A 360 -23.44 -8.56 -1.37
C ASN A 360 -23.45 -9.72 -2.39
N HIS A 361 -22.29 -10.07 -2.96
CA HIS A 361 -22.18 -11.25 -3.82
C HIS A 361 -22.57 -12.53 -3.08
N LEU A 362 -22.05 -12.76 -1.89
CA LEU A 362 -22.40 -13.91 -1.07
C LEU A 362 -23.89 -13.91 -0.66
N ILE A 363 -24.47 -12.75 -0.40
CA ILE A 363 -25.93 -12.60 -0.14
C ILE A 363 -26.72 -12.97 -1.40
N ALA A 364 -26.30 -12.51 -2.57
CA ALA A 364 -26.95 -12.84 -3.86
C ALA A 364 -26.90 -14.34 -4.18
N LEU A 365 -25.84 -15.03 -3.69
CA LEU A 365 -25.73 -16.49 -3.77
C LEU A 365 -26.57 -17.23 -2.72
N GLY A 366 -27.17 -16.55 -1.73
CA GLY A 366 -27.87 -17.16 -0.59
C GLY A 366 -26.92 -17.79 0.45
N GLU A 367 -25.64 -17.44 0.42
CA GLU A 367 -24.58 -18.01 1.26
C GLU A 367 -24.15 -17.08 2.40
N TRP A 368 -24.80 -15.92 2.54
CA TRP A 368 -24.53 -14.91 3.55
C TRP A 368 -25.78 -14.10 3.90
N SER A 369 -25.77 -13.43 5.05
CA SER A 369 -26.82 -12.50 5.46
C SER A 369 -26.23 -11.25 6.15
N GLU A 370 -27.06 -10.22 6.32
CA GLU A 370 -26.68 -9.01 7.06
C GLU A 370 -26.39 -9.31 8.53
N GLU A 371 -27.13 -10.24 9.13
CA GLU A 371 -26.91 -10.66 10.53
C GLU A 371 -25.55 -11.36 10.67
N GLN A 372 -25.18 -12.21 9.72
CA GLN A 372 -23.87 -12.86 9.69
C GLN A 372 -22.75 -11.86 9.49
N GLN A 373 -22.96 -10.80 8.68
CA GLN A 373 -22.01 -9.70 8.52
C GLN A 373 -21.76 -8.98 9.85
N VAL A 374 -22.82 -8.60 10.56
CA VAL A 374 -22.73 -7.94 11.87
C VAL A 374 -22.00 -8.82 12.90
N GLU A 375 -22.29 -10.12 12.92
CA GLU A 375 -21.64 -11.05 13.84
C GLU A 375 -20.15 -11.21 13.50
N MET A 376 -19.81 -11.36 12.22
CA MET A 376 -18.41 -11.43 11.79
C MET A 376 -17.64 -10.16 12.15
N ASP A 377 -18.22 -8.98 11.94
CA ASP A 377 -17.58 -7.70 12.29
C ASP A 377 -17.31 -7.61 13.80
N ARG A 378 -18.22 -8.13 14.61
CA ARG A 378 -18.04 -8.23 16.07
C ARG A 378 -16.90 -9.18 16.43
N GLU A 379 -16.84 -10.36 15.80
CA GLU A 379 -15.81 -11.38 16.04
C GLU A 379 -14.40 -10.86 15.66
N VAL A 380 -14.26 -10.27 14.47
CA VAL A 380 -12.94 -9.75 14.04
C VAL A 380 -12.47 -8.57 14.89
N ALA A 381 -13.42 -7.73 15.37
CA ALA A 381 -13.08 -6.64 16.29
C ALA A 381 -12.61 -7.18 17.65
N GLU A 382 -13.21 -8.27 18.14
CA GLU A 382 -12.78 -8.91 19.39
C GLU A 382 -11.43 -9.60 19.24
N GLU A 383 -11.18 -10.29 18.12
CA GLU A 383 -9.88 -10.89 17.80
C GLU A 383 -8.77 -9.86 17.81
N VAL A 384 -8.95 -8.72 17.12
CA VAL A 384 -7.99 -7.61 17.10
C VAL A 384 -7.79 -7.02 18.49
N ARG A 385 -8.86 -6.90 19.27
CA ARG A 385 -8.80 -6.40 20.65
C ARG A 385 -7.97 -7.33 21.55
N ALA A 386 -8.18 -8.63 21.42
CA ALA A 386 -7.45 -9.64 22.18
C ALA A 386 -5.95 -9.62 21.83
N ALA A 387 -5.61 -9.60 20.53
CA ALA A 387 -4.22 -9.49 20.07
C ALA A 387 -3.57 -8.17 20.53
N THR A 388 -4.30 -7.06 20.49
CA THR A 388 -3.80 -5.77 20.98
C THR A 388 -3.48 -5.82 22.47
N LYS A 389 -4.39 -6.38 23.27
CA LYS A 389 -4.19 -6.53 24.72
C LYS A 389 -2.98 -7.42 25.06
N GLN A 390 -2.74 -8.43 24.23
CA GLN A 390 -1.57 -9.30 24.38
C GLN A 390 -0.27 -8.55 24.06
N ALA A 391 -0.22 -7.85 22.93
CA ALA A 391 0.96 -7.07 22.53
C ALA A 391 1.27 -5.92 23.50
N GLU A 392 0.26 -5.27 24.09
CA GLU A 392 0.44 -4.20 25.09
C GLU A 392 1.17 -4.66 26.35
N ARG A 393 1.15 -5.96 26.68
CA ARG A 393 1.95 -6.52 27.79
C ARG A 393 3.45 -6.45 27.52
N ASN A 394 3.85 -6.40 26.25
CA ASN A 394 5.22 -6.25 25.81
C ASN A 394 5.68 -4.78 25.82
N GLY A 395 4.78 -3.84 26.14
CA GLY A 395 5.01 -2.40 26.13
C GLY A 395 4.38 -1.70 24.91
N VAL A 396 4.42 -0.37 24.94
CA VAL A 396 4.01 0.51 23.83
C VAL A 396 5.07 1.60 23.66
N LEU A 397 5.02 2.34 22.56
CA LEU A 397 5.95 3.42 22.29
C LEU A 397 6.04 4.39 23.49
N GLY A 398 7.27 4.68 23.94
CA GLY A 398 7.51 5.59 25.06
C GLY A 398 7.24 5.02 26.46
N HIS A 399 6.69 3.81 26.56
CA HIS A 399 6.35 3.18 27.83
C HIS A 399 6.81 1.72 27.90
N GLY A 400 7.55 1.39 28.93
CA GLY A 400 7.97 0.03 29.25
C GLY A 400 9.35 -0.30 28.73
N PHE A 401 9.46 -0.99 27.61
CA PHE A 401 10.72 -1.52 27.10
C PHE A 401 11.26 -0.69 25.94
N HIS A 402 12.56 -0.44 25.94
CA HIS A 402 13.31 0.07 24.79
C HIS A 402 14.43 -0.89 24.46
N HIS A 403 14.57 -1.23 23.17
CA HIS A 403 15.69 -2.02 22.72
C HIS A 403 17.00 -1.27 22.98
N PRO A 404 18.01 -1.91 23.58
CA PRO A 404 19.31 -1.29 23.82
C PRO A 404 19.94 -0.85 22.49
N PHE A 405 20.58 0.33 22.46
CA PHE A 405 21.10 0.90 21.22
C PHE A 405 22.15 0.01 20.53
N HIS A 406 22.93 -0.78 21.29
CA HIS A 406 23.93 -1.69 20.72
C HIS A 406 23.33 -2.78 19.83
N THR A 407 22.03 -3.09 19.99
CA THR A 407 21.33 -4.07 19.14
C THR A 407 21.31 -3.66 17.69
N MET A 408 21.56 -2.39 17.34
CA MET A 408 21.67 -1.92 15.96
C MET A 408 22.80 -2.59 15.16
N PHE A 409 23.78 -3.17 15.85
CA PHE A 409 24.91 -3.89 15.25
C PHE A 409 24.71 -5.40 15.21
N GLU A 410 23.60 -5.92 15.73
CA GLU A 410 23.29 -7.34 15.80
C GLU A 410 22.47 -7.81 14.58
N ASP A 411 22.42 -9.14 14.39
CA ASP A 411 21.49 -9.86 13.51
C ASP A 411 21.71 -9.67 11.97
N VAL A 412 22.75 -8.95 11.54
CA VAL A 412 23.04 -8.75 10.10
C VAL A 412 24.12 -9.69 9.61
N PHE A 413 25.17 -9.89 10.41
CA PHE A 413 26.32 -10.74 10.10
C PHE A 413 26.47 -11.80 11.18
N GLU A 414 26.89 -13.00 10.79
CA GLU A 414 27.23 -14.07 11.72
C GLU A 414 28.45 -13.67 12.58
N GLU A 415 29.48 -13.12 11.93
CA GLU A 415 30.63 -12.47 12.56
C GLU A 415 30.62 -10.99 12.19
N LEU A 416 30.73 -10.12 13.19
CA LEU A 416 30.70 -8.68 12.98
C LEU A 416 31.95 -8.24 12.19
N PRO A 417 31.83 -7.58 11.03
CA PRO A 417 33.01 -7.08 10.31
C PRO A 417 33.73 -6.01 11.11
N TRP A 418 35.07 -5.94 10.96
CA TRP A 418 35.94 -5.01 11.69
C TRP A 418 35.48 -3.54 11.67
N ASN A 419 34.94 -3.08 10.56
CA ASN A 419 34.44 -1.70 10.43
C ASN A 419 33.18 -1.45 11.27
N LEU A 420 32.32 -2.45 11.45
CA LEU A 420 31.15 -2.36 12.33
C LEU A 420 31.55 -2.53 13.79
N GLU A 421 32.56 -3.33 14.11
CA GLU A 421 33.14 -3.40 15.46
C GLU A 421 33.70 -2.02 15.88
N GLU A 422 34.42 -1.35 14.99
CA GLU A 422 34.95 -0.01 15.23
C GLU A 422 33.82 1.02 15.45
N GLN A 423 32.80 1.00 14.59
CA GLN A 423 31.63 1.87 14.74
C GLN A 423 30.86 1.60 16.03
N ALA A 424 30.67 0.34 16.41
CA ALA A 424 30.06 -0.02 17.69
C ALA A 424 30.84 0.52 18.88
N ALA A 425 32.17 0.33 18.87
CA ALA A 425 33.05 0.85 19.90
C ALA A 425 33.04 2.38 19.97
N GLN A 426 32.99 3.06 18.81
CA GLN A 426 32.84 4.52 18.74
C GLN A 426 31.51 4.97 19.33
N ALA A 427 30.40 4.36 18.91
CA ALA A 427 29.06 4.71 19.39
C ALA A 427 28.92 4.55 20.92
N ILE A 428 29.54 3.51 21.50
CA ILE A 428 29.60 3.30 22.95
C ILE A 428 30.36 4.44 23.63
N ARG A 429 31.56 4.77 23.13
CA ARG A 429 32.39 5.87 23.69
C ARG A 429 31.66 7.22 23.59
N GLU A 430 31.05 7.53 22.44
CA GLU A 430 30.32 8.79 22.27
C GLU A 430 29.12 8.92 23.20
N ARG A 431 28.42 7.82 23.47
CA ARG A 431 27.28 7.81 24.39
C ARG A 431 27.75 8.06 25.83
N GLU A 432 28.84 7.44 26.23
CA GLU A 432 29.42 7.63 27.57
C GLU A 432 29.93 9.06 27.75
N ILE A 433 30.58 9.62 26.71
CA ILE A 433 31.14 10.98 26.74
C ILE A 433 30.06 12.05 26.71
N LYS A 434 29.09 11.92 25.83
CA LYS A 434 28.06 12.96 25.58
C LYS A 434 26.93 12.96 26.60
N TRP A 435 26.68 11.80 27.26
CA TRP A 435 25.56 11.64 28.19
C TRP A 435 25.95 10.88 29.46
N PRO A 436 26.97 11.31 30.20
CA PRO A 436 27.45 10.60 31.42
C PRO A 436 26.36 10.49 32.48
N GLU A 437 25.40 11.44 32.54
CA GLU A 437 24.31 11.45 33.51
C GLU A 437 23.26 10.33 33.26
N ARG A 438 23.23 9.75 32.05
CA ARG A 438 22.31 8.64 31.72
C ARG A 438 22.93 7.26 31.88
N VAL A 439 24.24 7.19 32.01
CA VAL A 439 24.97 5.94 32.27
C VAL A 439 24.83 5.59 33.76
N GLY A 440 23.95 4.64 34.06
CA GLY A 440 23.69 4.19 35.42
C GLY A 440 22.37 4.59 36.07
N GLN A 441 21.59 5.45 35.46
CA GLN A 441 20.21 5.66 35.90
C GLN A 441 19.34 4.48 35.49
N LYS A 442 19.00 3.63 36.48
CA LYS A 442 17.85 2.74 36.36
C LYS A 442 16.64 3.63 36.04
N HIS A 443 16.03 3.44 34.87
CA HIS A 443 14.78 4.10 34.53
C HIS A 443 13.70 3.69 35.55
N SER A 444 13.63 4.38 36.68
CA SER A 444 12.49 4.39 37.54
C SER A 444 11.57 5.52 37.05
N GLY A 445 10.59 5.13 36.21
CA GLY A 445 9.34 5.86 36.07
C GLY A 445 9.43 7.30 35.58
N ASP A 446 9.95 7.56 34.39
CA ASP A 446 9.59 8.80 33.69
C ASP A 446 8.11 8.72 33.32
N LYS A 447 7.30 9.50 34.04
CA LYS A 447 5.89 9.69 33.68
C LYS A 447 5.84 10.32 32.27
N PRO A 448 4.95 9.85 31.39
CA PRO A 448 4.81 10.44 30.06
C PRO A 448 4.44 11.91 30.19
N ARG A 449 5.15 12.77 29.50
CA ARG A 449 4.62 14.10 29.18
C ARG A 449 3.40 13.91 28.30
N THR A 450 2.22 13.92 28.93
CA THR A 450 0.97 14.02 28.19
C THR A 450 0.95 15.39 27.54
N SER A 451 0.90 15.43 26.21
CA SER A 451 0.67 16.64 25.42
C SER A 451 -0.75 17.24 25.63
N ALA A 452 -1.44 16.86 26.70
CA ALA A 452 -2.77 17.30 27.06
C ALA A 452 -2.82 18.35 28.20
N GLN A 453 -1.68 18.85 28.68
CA GLN A 453 -1.69 19.88 29.75
C GLN A 453 -1.31 21.29 29.27
N GLY A 454 -1.20 21.51 27.96
CA GLY A 454 -0.87 22.82 27.39
C GLY A 454 -2.06 23.65 26.87
N SER A 455 -3.29 23.16 26.94
CA SER A 455 -4.45 23.87 26.38
C SER A 455 -5.62 24.11 27.36
N ALA A 456 -5.44 23.84 28.67
CA ALA A 456 -6.51 24.00 29.66
C ALA A 456 -6.29 25.17 30.66
N GLU A 457 -5.16 25.87 30.57
CA GLU A 457 -4.90 27.03 31.47
C GLU A 457 -5.03 28.42 30.83
N SER A 458 -5.50 28.52 29.56
CA SER A 458 -5.75 29.82 28.93
C SER A 458 -7.24 30.16 28.70
N ALA A 459 -8.17 29.42 29.30
CA ALA A 459 -9.61 29.64 29.11
C ALA A 459 -10.40 29.87 30.40
N SER A 460 -9.77 30.35 31.48
CA SER A 460 -10.49 30.67 32.73
C SER A 460 -10.15 32.01 33.36
N GLU A 461 -9.83 33.03 32.57
CA GLU A 461 -9.87 34.43 33.04
C GLU A 461 -10.37 35.31 31.87
N ASP A 462 -11.66 35.30 31.59
CA ASP A 462 -12.40 36.46 31.11
C ASP A 462 -13.90 36.12 31.00
N SER A 463 -14.60 36.16 32.13
CA SER A 463 -16.05 36.37 32.16
C SER A 463 -16.50 36.90 33.52
N ARG A 464 -16.17 38.16 33.79
CA ARG A 464 -16.92 38.99 34.70
C ARG A 464 -16.90 40.41 34.16
N GLY A 465 -18.06 40.85 33.75
CA GLY A 465 -18.29 42.27 33.51
C GLY A 465 -19.40 42.53 32.50
N GLU A 466 -20.58 42.78 33.06
CA GLU A 466 -21.64 43.71 32.61
C GLU A 466 -22.32 43.38 31.27
N GLY A 467 -23.62 43.01 31.20
CA GLY A 467 -24.77 43.77 31.70
C GLY A 467 -25.31 44.72 30.65
N LEU A 468 -26.17 44.24 29.79
CA LEU A 468 -27.45 44.85 29.35
C LEU A 468 -27.99 44.05 28.17
#